data_3e75b9031350a76aaf9fb1049f36055d
#
_entry.id   3e75b9031350a76aaf9fb1049f36055d
#
_cell.length_a   1.000
_cell.length_b   1.000
_cell.length_c   1.000
_cell.angle_alpha   90.00
_cell.angle_beta   90.00
_cell.angle_gamma   90.00
#
_symmetry.space_group_name_H-M   'P 1'
#
loop_
_entity.id
_entity.type
_entity.pdbx_description
1 polymer ?
#
loop_
_entity_poly.entity_id
_entity_poly.type
_entity_poly.pdbx_seq_one_letter_code
_entity_poly.pdbx_strand_id
1 'polypeptide(L)'
;WEYALLTGTCSILHSLRSGAELARLAGSERPDFEEAAETMMSAVRDEVTGTLGAFEPKERWAMDWYYPTLTGAIDRQAGRARLAEGWDTFVMDGLGVRCVSDEPWITASETAEASIAHAAVGQVDTATELLASTREHRLASGAYLTGIVHPERIVFPADEHTSYTAAAVILAVDAIRGDSPASRLFQHT
;
A
#
# COMPACT_ATOMS: atom_id res chain seq x y z
N TRP A 1 20.96 -7.65 -9.64
CA TRP A 1 19.63 -7.91 -10.21
C TRP A 1 19.47 -7.05 -11.46
N GLU A 2 18.88 -7.62 -12.50
CA GLU A 2 18.70 -6.95 -13.80
C GLU A 2 17.23 -6.64 -14.10
N TYR A 3 16.40 -6.52 -13.05
CA TYR A 3 14.97 -6.20 -13.19
C TYR A 3 14.53 -5.15 -12.17
N ALA A 4 13.50 -4.40 -12.53
CA ALA A 4 12.81 -3.48 -11.64
C ALA A 4 11.53 -4.13 -11.08
N LEU A 5 11.17 -3.81 -9.84
CA LEU A 5 9.91 -4.18 -9.22
C LEU A 5 9.01 -2.95 -9.15
N LEU A 6 7.75 -3.09 -9.57
CA LEU A 6 6.77 -2.01 -9.52
C LEU A 6 6.59 -1.48 -8.08
N THR A 7 6.32 -2.38 -7.14
CA THR A 7 6.19 -2.06 -5.71
C THR A 7 7.43 -1.38 -5.14
N GLY A 8 8.64 -1.91 -5.45
CA GLY A 8 9.91 -1.33 -5.01
C GLY A 8 10.13 0.08 -5.57
N THR A 9 9.84 0.28 -6.84
CA THR A 9 9.94 1.60 -7.50
C THR A 9 8.97 2.60 -6.88
N CYS A 10 7.73 2.21 -6.61
CA CYS A 10 6.76 3.03 -5.90
C CYS A 10 7.25 3.47 -4.51
N SER A 11 7.85 2.55 -3.75
CA SER A 11 8.41 2.85 -2.42
C SER A 11 9.58 3.83 -2.49
N ILE A 12 10.49 3.63 -3.45
CA ILE A 12 11.65 4.52 -3.66
C ILE A 12 11.18 5.91 -4.10
N LEU A 13 10.27 5.98 -5.06
CA LEU A 13 9.65 7.23 -5.52
C LEU A 13 9.07 8.02 -4.33
N HIS A 14 8.26 7.39 -3.49
CA HIS A 14 7.66 8.03 -2.34
C HIS A 14 8.72 8.51 -1.32
N SER A 15 9.76 7.71 -1.10
CA SER A 15 10.89 8.06 -0.24
C SER A 15 11.68 9.26 -0.77
N LEU A 16 11.92 9.33 -2.08
CA LEU A 16 12.63 10.46 -2.72
C LEU A 16 11.83 11.77 -2.59
N ARG A 17 10.51 11.73 -2.82
CA ARG A 17 9.63 12.90 -2.63
C ARG A 17 9.63 13.38 -1.18
N SER A 18 9.52 12.45 -0.23
CA SER A 18 9.61 12.76 1.19
C SER A 18 10.98 13.31 1.59
N GLY A 19 12.04 12.74 1.02
CA GLY A 19 13.42 13.20 1.23
C GLY A 19 13.67 14.60 0.66
N ALA A 20 13.14 14.92 -0.51
CA ALA A 20 13.22 16.26 -1.10
C ALA A 20 12.51 17.30 -0.22
N GLU A 21 11.31 16.99 0.27
CA GLU A 21 10.57 17.87 1.17
C GLU A 21 11.30 18.10 2.52
N LEU A 22 11.85 17.04 3.11
CA LEU A 22 12.67 17.16 4.33
C LEU A 22 13.91 18.01 4.10
N ALA A 23 14.58 17.83 2.96
CA ALA A 23 15.75 18.63 2.60
C ALA A 23 15.38 20.11 2.43
N ARG A 24 14.26 20.41 1.78
CA ARG A 24 13.75 21.78 1.64
C ARG A 24 13.46 22.41 3.01
N LEU A 25 12.81 21.68 3.92
CA LEU A 25 12.57 22.14 5.29
C LEU A 25 13.86 22.39 6.08
N ALA A 26 14.93 21.64 5.78
CA ALA A 26 16.24 21.81 6.37
C ALA A 26 17.09 22.91 5.67
N GLY A 27 16.55 23.61 4.67
CA GLY A 27 17.26 24.63 3.91
C GLY A 27 18.31 24.09 2.94
N SER A 28 18.19 22.83 2.53
CA SER A 28 19.12 22.16 1.59
C SER A 28 18.32 21.51 0.46
N GLU A 29 18.15 22.20 -0.66
CA GLU A 29 17.42 21.67 -1.80
C GLU A 29 18.13 20.47 -2.43
N ARG A 30 17.34 19.48 -2.86
CA ARG A 30 17.79 18.23 -3.50
C ARG A 30 17.06 18.00 -4.82
N PRO A 31 17.39 18.81 -5.86
CA PRO A 31 16.77 18.67 -7.19
C PRO A 31 17.03 17.29 -7.83
N ASP A 32 18.12 16.62 -7.47
CA ASP A 32 18.42 15.27 -7.88
C ASP A 32 17.40 14.24 -7.36
N PHE A 33 16.82 14.44 -6.16
CA PHE A 33 15.74 13.61 -5.63
C PHE A 33 14.43 13.83 -6.39
N GLU A 34 14.14 15.09 -6.72
CA GLU A 34 12.93 15.45 -7.47
C GLU A 34 12.98 14.89 -8.89
N GLU A 35 14.12 15.02 -9.59
CA GLU A 35 14.32 14.49 -10.94
C GLU A 35 14.22 12.95 -10.97
N ALA A 36 14.85 12.27 -10.00
CA ALA A 36 14.77 10.82 -9.89
C ALA A 36 13.34 10.36 -9.60
N ALA A 37 12.62 11.06 -8.71
CA ALA A 37 11.23 10.75 -8.38
C ALA A 37 10.32 10.92 -9.61
N GLU A 38 10.47 11.98 -10.39
CA GLU A 38 9.66 12.21 -11.59
C GLU A 38 9.93 11.16 -12.67
N THR A 39 11.20 10.76 -12.86
CA THR A 39 11.56 9.68 -13.77
C THR A 39 10.90 8.36 -13.39
N MET A 40 10.93 8.00 -12.10
CA MET A 40 10.28 6.79 -11.59
C MET A 40 8.77 6.87 -11.72
N MET A 41 8.17 8.03 -11.44
CA MET A 41 6.75 8.25 -11.56
C MET A 41 6.26 8.08 -13.00
N SER A 42 7.00 8.61 -13.98
CA SER A 42 6.71 8.38 -15.40
C SER A 42 6.73 6.90 -15.74
N ALA A 43 7.78 6.17 -15.32
CA ALA A 43 7.90 4.74 -15.59
C ALA A 43 6.73 3.93 -14.97
N VAL A 44 6.30 4.27 -13.75
CA VAL A 44 5.15 3.62 -13.10
C VAL A 44 3.85 3.91 -13.86
N ARG A 45 3.63 5.15 -14.32
CA ARG A 45 2.45 5.51 -15.12
C ARG A 45 2.41 4.77 -16.45
N ASP A 46 3.54 4.69 -17.13
CA ASP A 46 3.66 3.99 -18.41
C ASP A 46 3.43 2.48 -18.23
N GLU A 47 3.89 1.89 -17.13
CA GLU A 47 3.61 0.48 -16.79
C GLU A 47 2.13 0.25 -16.54
N VAL A 48 1.50 1.07 -15.70
CA VAL A 48 0.07 0.96 -15.36
C VAL A 48 -0.83 1.10 -16.58
N THR A 49 -0.41 1.88 -17.58
CA THR A 49 -1.13 2.02 -18.87
C THR A 49 -0.77 0.93 -19.89
N GLY A 50 0.13 0.02 -19.56
CA GLY A 50 0.56 -1.08 -20.43
C GLY A 50 1.47 -0.64 -21.58
N THR A 51 2.13 0.51 -21.46
CA THR A 51 2.97 1.07 -22.53
C THR A 51 4.46 0.78 -22.36
N LEU A 52 4.91 0.40 -21.15
CA LEU A 52 6.34 0.22 -20.88
C LEU A 52 6.78 -1.25 -20.86
N GLY A 53 6.19 -2.09 -20.01
CA GLY A 53 6.57 -3.50 -19.85
C GLY A 53 8.01 -3.69 -19.34
N ALA A 54 8.48 -2.78 -18.48
CA ALA A 54 9.85 -2.78 -17.96
C ALA A 54 10.00 -3.39 -16.58
N PHE A 55 8.90 -3.65 -15.91
CA PHE A 55 8.91 -4.24 -14.57
C PHE A 55 8.77 -5.76 -14.65
N GLU A 56 9.40 -6.44 -13.70
CA GLU A 56 9.19 -7.88 -13.52
C GLU A 56 7.74 -8.15 -13.12
N PRO A 57 7.00 -8.96 -13.86
CA PRO A 57 5.60 -9.26 -13.57
C PRO A 57 5.42 -9.85 -12.17
N LYS A 58 4.59 -9.22 -11.34
CA LYS A 58 4.28 -9.63 -9.97
C LYS A 58 2.78 -9.53 -9.66
N GLU A 59 1.92 -9.64 -10.68
CA GLU A 59 0.46 -9.50 -10.58
C GLU A 59 -0.17 -10.51 -9.58
N ARG A 60 0.57 -11.52 -9.22
CA ARG A 60 0.20 -12.45 -8.14
C ARG A 60 0.12 -11.76 -6.78
N TRP A 61 0.88 -10.68 -6.56
CA TRP A 61 1.04 -10.02 -5.28
C TRP A 61 0.15 -8.78 -5.17
N ALA A 62 -0.61 -8.66 -4.07
CA ALA A 62 -1.50 -7.54 -3.85
C ALA A 62 -0.78 -6.19 -3.83
N MET A 63 0.47 -6.14 -3.40
CA MET A 63 1.26 -4.90 -3.38
C MET A 63 1.38 -4.28 -4.77
N ASP A 64 1.53 -5.07 -5.83
CA ASP A 64 1.58 -4.55 -7.21
C ASP A 64 0.25 -3.91 -7.62
N TRP A 65 -0.87 -4.37 -7.05
CA TRP A 65 -2.18 -3.79 -7.30
C TRP A 65 -2.31 -2.40 -6.66
N TYR A 66 -2.06 -2.22 -5.35
CA TYR A 66 -2.42 -0.98 -4.67
C TYR A 66 -1.25 0.02 -4.50
N TYR A 67 0.02 -0.37 -4.61
CA TYR A 67 1.17 0.51 -4.38
C TYR A 67 1.23 1.73 -5.31
N PRO A 68 0.93 1.64 -6.62
CA PRO A 68 0.89 2.82 -7.48
C PRO A 68 -0.08 3.90 -6.98
N THR A 69 -1.21 3.48 -6.39
CA THR A 69 -2.19 4.36 -5.78
C THR A 69 -1.72 4.86 -4.42
N LEU A 70 -1.24 3.96 -3.55
CA LEU A 70 -0.77 4.26 -2.20
C LEU A 70 0.30 5.35 -2.20
N THR A 71 1.25 5.28 -3.11
CA THR A 71 2.41 6.18 -3.16
C THR A 71 2.18 7.43 -4.00
N GLY A 72 0.99 7.57 -4.64
CA GLY A 72 0.66 8.69 -5.51
C GLY A 72 1.47 8.73 -6.80
N ALA A 73 1.94 7.59 -7.26
CA ALA A 73 2.58 7.47 -8.56
C ALA A 73 1.60 7.71 -9.72
N ILE A 74 0.32 7.43 -9.49
CA ILE A 74 -0.80 7.69 -10.40
C ILE A 74 -1.80 8.65 -9.75
N ASP A 75 -2.57 9.36 -10.56
CA ASP A 75 -3.58 10.29 -10.05
C ASP A 75 -4.77 9.59 -9.39
N ARG A 76 -5.62 10.37 -8.72
CA ARG A 76 -6.78 9.84 -7.99
C ARG A 76 -7.78 9.08 -8.86
N GLN A 77 -7.98 9.51 -10.11
CA GLN A 77 -8.93 8.86 -11.01
C GLN A 77 -8.39 7.50 -11.45
N ALA A 78 -7.15 7.45 -11.89
CA ALA A 78 -6.46 6.21 -12.26
C ALA A 78 -6.34 5.27 -11.05
N GLY A 79 -6.06 5.81 -9.86
CA GLY A 79 -6.01 5.05 -8.62
C GLY A 79 -7.33 4.37 -8.27
N ARG A 80 -8.46 5.10 -8.37
CA ARG A 80 -9.80 4.52 -8.15
C ARG A 80 -10.12 3.41 -9.15
N ALA A 81 -9.80 3.62 -10.42
CA ALA A 81 -10.01 2.62 -11.46
C ALA A 81 -9.20 1.34 -11.17
N ARG A 82 -7.92 1.50 -10.84
CA ARG A 82 -7.03 0.38 -10.52
C ARG A 82 -7.47 -0.38 -9.27
N LEU A 83 -7.88 0.32 -8.22
CA LEU A 83 -8.38 -0.32 -6.99
C LEU A 83 -9.67 -1.10 -7.26
N ALA A 84 -10.57 -0.57 -8.10
CA ALA A 84 -11.79 -1.27 -8.50
C ALA A 84 -11.51 -2.51 -9.37
N GLU A 85 -10.55 -2.43 -10.30
CA GLU A 85 -10.18 -3.53 -11.20
C GLU A 85 -9.63 -4.75 -10.45
N GLY A 86 -8.79 -4.54 -9.43
CA GLY A 86 -8.19 -5.63 -8.66
C GLY A 86 -9.03 -6.10 -7.46
N TRP A 87 -10.16 -5.46 -7.18
CA TRP A 87 -10.96 -5.74 -5.98
C TRP A 87 -11.34 -7.21 -5.83
N ASP A 88 -12.00 -7.79 -6.82
CA ASP A 88 -12.48 -9.18 -6.77
C ASP A 88 -11.32 -10.20 -6.74
N THR A 89 -10.13 -9.80 -7.19
CA THR A 89 -8.94 -10.64 -7.16
C THR A 89 -8.34 -10.72 -5.77
N PHE A 90 -8.26 -9.57 -5.08
CA PHE A 90 -7.48 -9.48 -3.85
C PHE A 90 -8.32 -9.32 -2.58
N VAL A 91 -9.56 -8.84 -2.67
CA VAL A 91 -10.39 -8.64 -1.47
C VAL A 91 -11.28 -9.85 -1.24
N MET A 92 -11.27 -10.36 -0.02
CA MET A 92 -12.27 -11.31 0.50
C MET A 92 -13.21 -10.55 1.44
N ASP A 93 -14.48 -10.44 1.05
CA ASP A 93 -15.48 -9.66 1.76
C ASP A 93 -15.55 -9.98 3.25
N GLY A 94 -15.42 -8.95 4.08
CA GLY A 94 -15.43 -9.05 5.53
C GLY A 94 -14.18 -9.67 6.15
N LEU A 95 -13.23 -10.17 5.35
CA LEU A 95 -11.99 -10.79 5.83
C LEU A 95 -10.76 -9.90 5.63
N GLY A 96 -10.68 -9.19 4.47
CA GLY A 96 -9.58 -8.31 4.14
C GLY A 96 -8.89 -8.63 2.82
N VAL A 97 -7.62 -8.27 2.70
CA VAL A 97 -6.84 -8.39 1.47
C VAL A 97 -5.95 -9.62 1.49
N ARG A 98 -6.00 -10.41 0.42
CA ARG A 98 -5.08 -11.52 0.18
C ARG A 98 -3.68 -10.96 -0.08
N CYS A 99 -2.67 -11.58 0.49
CA CYS A 99 -1.28 -11.28 0.14
C CYS A 99 -0.98 -11.65 -1.32
N VAL A 100 -1.55 -12.77 -1.77
CA VAL A 100 -1.41 -13.31 -3.13
C VAL A 100 -2.78 -13.72 -3.70
N SER A 101 -2.95 -13.55 -5.00
CA SER A 101 -4.24 -13.75 -5.68
C SER A 101 -4.75 -15.20 -5.69
N ASP A 102 -3.87 -16.18 -5.60
CA ASP A 102 -4.13 -17.61 -5.74
C ASP A 102 -4.25 -18.37 -4.42
N GLU A 103 -4.10 -17.68 -3.27
CA GLU A 103 -4.23 -18.29 -1.95
C GLU A 103 -5.17 -17.46 -1.05
N PRO A 104 -6.01 -18.09 -0.24
CA PRO A 104 -6.91 -17.39 0.67
C PRO A 104 -6.17 -16.94 1.95
N TRP A 105 -4.97 -16.43 1.78
CA TRP A 105 -4.10 -15.94 2.85
C TRP A 105 -4.29 -14.44 3.02
N ILE A 106 -5.11 -14.07 4.02
CA ILE A 106 -5.38 -12.69 4.38
C ILE A 106 -4.30 -12.19 5.31
N THR A 107 -3.71 -11.04 4.99
CA THR A 107 -2.66 -10.43 5.80
C THR A 107 -3.12 -9.06 6.32
N ALA A 108 -2.76 -8.77 7.56
CA ALA A 108 -3.18 -7.52 8.20
C ALA A 108 -2.43 -6.30 7.64
N SER A 109 -1.18 -6.47 7.19
CA SER A 109 -0.39 -5.40 6.57
C SER A 109 -0.97 -4.99 5.23
N GLU A 110 -1.16 -5.93 4.31
CA GLU A 110 -1.73 -5.64 2.98
C GLU A 110 -3.14 -5.07 3.08
N THR A 111 -3.93 -5.57 4.04
CA THR A 111 -5.27 -5.02 4.31
C THR A 111 -5.21 -3.57 4.78
N ALA A 112 -4.30 -3.25 5.70
CA ALA A 112 -4.11 -1.90 6.21
C ALA A 112 -3.53 -0.96 5.13
N GLU A 113 -2.57 -1.40 4.34
CA GLU A 113 -1.99 -0.60 3.25
C GLU A 113 -2.99 -0.33 2.13
N ALA A 114 -3.78 -1.34 1.73
CA ALA A 114 -4.87 -1.13 0.78
C ALA A 114 -5.93 -0.15 1.33
N SER A 115 -6.23 -0.22 2.64
CA SER A 115 -7.07 0.78 3.31
C SER A 115 -6.50 2.20 3.17
N ILE A 116 -5.18 2.40 3.36
CA ILE A 116 -4.54 3.70 3.14
C ILE A 116 -4.69 4.14 1.67
N ALA A 117 -4.49 3.22 0.71
CA ALA A 117 -4.63 3.53 -0.71
C ALA A 117 -6.06 3.99 -1.05
N HIS A 118 -7.10 3.35 -0.49
CA HIS A 118 -8.48 3.79 -0.63
C HIS A 118 -8.73 5.17 0.01
N ALA A 119 -8.19 5.42 1.20
CA ALA A 119 -8.28 6.72 1.85
C ALA A 119 -7.61 7.82 1.01
N ALA A 120 -6.45 7.55 0.42
CA ALA A 120 -5.69 8.48 -0.43
C ALA A 120 -6.50 8.96 -1.66
N VAL A 121 -7.34 8.10 -2.21
CA VAL A 121 -8.23 8.46 -3.34
C VAL A 121 -9.62 8.94 -2.90
N GLY A 122 -9.85 9.11 -1.59
CA GLY A 122 -11.08 9.65 -1.02
C GLY A 122 -12.22 8.63 -0.87
N GLN A 123 -11.92 7.33 -0.87
CA GLN A 123 -12.88 6.24 -0.61
C GLN A 123 -12.85 5.84 0.88
N VAL A 124 -13.19 6.79 1.75
CA VAL A 124 -13.01 6.66 3.21
C VAL A 124 -13.87 5.55 3.82
N ASP A 125 -15.09 5.33 3.31
CA ASP A 125 -15.97 4.27 3.80
C ASP A 125 -15.35 2.90 3.52
N THR A 126 -14.91 2.64 2.29
CA THR A 126 -14.22 1.39 1.90
C THR A 126 -12.93 1.20 2.71
N ALA A 127 -12.16 2.27 2.88
CA ALA A 127 -10.96 2.25 3.72
C ALA A 127 -11.27 1.82 5.15
N THR A 128 -12.35 2.33 5.73
CA THR A 128 -12.78 2.02 7.09
C THR A 128 -13.23 0.55 7.21
N GLU A 129 -13.97 0.03 6.23
CA GLU A 129 -14.41 -1.36 6.20
C GLU A 129 -13.22 -2.32 6.09
N LEU A 130 -12.28 -2.07 5.18
CA LEU A 130 -11.05 -2.84 5.08
C LEU A 130 -10.25 -2.82 6.38
N LEU A 131 -10.04 -1.66 6.96
CA LEU A 131 -9.32 -1.55 8.23
C LEU A 131 -10.02 -2.31 9.36
N ALA A 132 -11.36 -2.31 9.38
CA ALA A 132 -12.11 -3.03 10.40
C ALA A 132 -11.86 -4.54 10.38
N SER A 133 -11.59 -5.14 9.22
CA SER A 133 -11.29 -6.57 9.08
C SER A 133 -9.96 -6.97 9.73
N THR A 134 -9.00 -6.03 9.86
CA THR A 134 -7.72 -6.32 10.55
C THR A 134 -7.90 -6.70 12.03
N ARG A 135 -9.07 -6.42 12.62
CA ARG A 135 -9.35 -6.77 14.02
C ARG A 135 -9.27 -8.28 14.29
N GLU A 136 -9.54 -9.11 13.30
CA GLU A 136 -9.41 -10.56 13.40
C GLU A 136 -7.97 -11.01 13.66
N HIS A 137 -7.00 -10.23 13.19
CA HIS A 137 -5.57 -10.49 13.37
C HIS A 137 -5.03 -9.99 14.72
N ARG A 138 -5.83 -9.21 15.47
CA ARG A 138 -5.36 -8.56 16.69
C ARG A 138 -5.40 -9.50 17.89
N LEU A 139 -4.25 -9.72 18.51
CA LEU A 139 -4.09 -10.50 19.73
C LEU A 139 -4.53 -9.71 20.98
N ALA A 140 -4.79 -10.41 22.08
CA ALA A 140 -5.10 -9.79 23.38
C ALA A 140 -3.98 -8.87 23.90
N SER A 141 -2.72 -9.13 23.50
CA SER A 141 -1.57 -8.28 23.80
C SER A 141 -1.58 -6.94 23.05
N GLY A 142 -2.42 -6.81 22.02
CA GLY A 142 -2.44 -5.67 21.10
C GLY A 142 -1.57 -5.84 19.86
N ALA A 143 -0.73 -6.87 19.78
CA ALA A 143 0.01 -7.23 18.57
C ALA A 143 -0.93 -7.76 17.48
N TYR A 144 -0.49 -7.72 16.23
CA TYR A 144 -1.22 -8.23 15.09
C TYR A 144 -0.48 -9.42 14.49
N LEU A 145 -1.20 -10.52 14.26
CA LEU A 145 -0.71 -11.63 13.45
C LEU A 145 -0.41 -11.14 12.03
N THR A 146 0.61 -11.70 11.41
CA THR A 146 0.96 -11.39 10.01
C THR A 146 -0.16 -11.77 9.08
N GLY A 147 -0.67 -13.00 9.18
CA GLY A 147 -1.77 -13.44 8.33
C GLY A 147 -2.51 -14.66 8.83
N ILE A 148 -3.68 -14.88 8.22
CA ILE A 148 -4.59 -15.99 8.50
C ILE A 148 -5.03 -16.61 7.17
N VAL A 149 -4.85 -17.92 7.01
CA VAL A 149 -5.35 -18.68 5.85
C VAL A 149 -6.78 -19.13 6.12
N HIS A 150 -7.69 -18.83 5.23
CA HIS A 150 -9.12 -19.16 5.33
C HIS A 150 -9.49 -20.34 4.40
N PRO A 151 -10.58 -21.10 4.70
CA PRO A 151 -11.52 -20.88 5.81
C PRO A 151 -11.08 -21.50 7.16
N GLU A 152 -10.02 -22.32 7.18
CA GLU A 152 -9.58 -23.07 8.36
C GLU A 152 -9.02 -22.19 9.48
N ARG A 153 -8.76 -20.91 9.21
CA ARG A 153 -8.21 -19.89 10.13
C ARG A 153 -6.82 -20.27 10.67
N ILE A 154 -5.99 -20.80 9.78
CA ILE A 154 -4.62 -21.18 10.11
C ILE A 154 -3.76 -19.93 10.14
N VAL A 155 -3.11 -19.66 11.28
CA VAL A 155 -2.13 -18.56 11.39
C VAL A 155 -0.89 -18.90 10.57
N PHE A 156 -0.53 -18.02 9.63
CA PHE A 156 0.63 -18.20 8.78
C PHE A 156 1.34 -16.85 8.50
N PRO A 157 2.65 -16.77 8.67
CA PRO A 157 3.52 -17.77 9.31
C PRO A 157 3.12 -18.04 10.79
N ALA A 158 3.41 -19.25 11.29
CA ALA A 158 3.03 -19.64 12.64
C ALA A 158 3.66 -18.70 13.67
N ASP A 159 2.85 -18.23 14.62
CA ASP A 159 3.24 -17.35 15.73
C ASP A 159 3.94 -16.04 15.32
N GLU A 160 3.87 -15.66 14.03
CA GLU A 160 4.48 -14.42 13.56
C GLU A 160 3.56 -13.21 13.79
N HIS A 161 4.14 -12.20 14.44
CA HIS A 161 3.53 -10.88 14.62
C HIS A 161 4.63 -9.81 14.57
N THR A 162 4.66 -9.06 13.49
CA THR A 162 5.74 -8.11 13.23
C THR A 162 5.37 -6.67 13.65
N SER A 163 6.37 -5.88 13.99
CA SER A 163 6.20 -4.44 14.19
C SER A 163 5.76 -3.73 12.90
N TYR A 164 6.14 -4.25 11.74
CA TYR A 164 5.69 -3.77 10.43
C TYR A 164 4.17 -3.84 10.31
N THR A 165 3.57 -5.00 10.59
CA THR A 165 2.12 -5.19 10.55
C THR A 165 1.38 -4.22 11.47
N ALA A 166 1.85 -4.07 12.71
CA ALA A 166 1.26 -3.12 13.65
C ALA A 166 1.40 -1.67 13.18
N ALA A 167 2.55 -1.31 12.59
CA ALA A 167 2.78 0.03 12.04
C ALA A 167 1.85 0.35 10.87
N ALA A 168 1.63 -0.59 9.96
CA ALA A 168 0.68 -0.42 8.85
C ALA A 168 -0.74 -0.13 9.36
N VAL A 169 -1.21 -0.85 10.39
CA VAL A 169 -2.52 -0.60 11.01
C VAL A 169 -2.59 0.79 11.65
N ILE A 170 -1.55 1.21 12.37
CA ILE A 170 -1.49 2.55 12.98
C ILE A 170 -1.56 3.64 11.91
N LEU A 171 -0.78 3.51 10.84
CA LEU A 171 -0.79 4.45 9.72
C LEU A 171 -2.16 4.51 9.02
N ALA A 172 -2.83 3.36 8.85
CA ALA A 172 -4.16 3.31 8.26
C ALA A 172 -5.20 4.02 9.14
N VAL A 173 -5.17 3.81 10.46
CA VAL A 173 -6.03 4.54 11.40
C VAL A 173 -5.82 6.04 11.27
N ASP A 174 -4.57 6.49 11.25
CA ASP A 174 -4.25 7.92 11.17
C ASP A 174 -4.64 8.51 9.80
N ALA A 175 -4.39 7.79 8.71
CA ALA A 175 -4.78 8.21 7.35
C ALA A 175 -6.30 8.43 7.20
N ILE A 176 -7.11 7.60 7.87
CA ILE A 176 -8.58 7.72 7.86
C ILE A 176 -9.05 8.84 8.79
N ARG A 177 -8.49 8.94 9.98
CA ARG A 177 -8.97 9.87 11.03
C ARG A 177 -8.41 11.27 10.90
N GLY A 178 -7.23 11.43 10.33
CA GLY A 178 -6.56 12.71 10.22
C GLY A 178 -6.07 13.26 11.56
N ASP A 179 -5.78 12.40 12.53
CA ASP A 179 -5.48 12.79 13.91
C ASP A 179 -4.08 13.42 14.05
N SER A 180 -3.13 13.09 13.17
CA SER A 180 -1.76 13.62 13.23
C SER A 180 -1.29 14.20 11.88
N PRO A 181 -0.20 14.98 11.87
CA PRO A 181 0.41 15.41 10.61
C PRO A 181 0.82 14.25 9.67
N ALA A 182 1.14 13.08 10.22
CA ALA A 182 1.51 11.90 9.45
C ALA A 182 0.32 11.33 8.64
N SER A 183 -0.92 11.66 8.95
CA SER A 183 -2.10 11.29 8.17
C SER A 183 -2.03 11.75 6.71
N ARG A 184 -1.22 12.78 6.43
CA ARG A 184 -1.02 13.32 5.09
C ARG A 184 0.10 12.64 4.30
N LEU A 185 0.82 11.71 4.91
CA LEU A 185 1.98 11.06 4.30
C LEU A 185 1.62 10.40 2.95
N PHE A 186 0.43 9.84 2.85
CA PHE A 186 -0.09 9.18 1.64
C PHE A 186 -1.21 9.98 0.94
N GLN A 187 -1.45 11.23 1.34
CA GLN A 187 -2.40 12.09 0.65
C GLN A 187 -1.69 12.81 -0.49
N HIS A 188 -2.09 12.49 -1.71
CA HIS A 188 -1.53 13.09 -2.93
C HIS A 188 -2.55 14.08 -3.49
N THR A 189 -2.11 15.31 -3.72
CA THR A 189 -2.89 16.40 -4.34
C THR A 189 -2.90 16.28 -5.84
#